data_ff28bf753277e28d170f29352fc00b62
#
_entry.id   ff28bf753277e28d170f29352fc00b62
#
_cell.length_a   1.000
_cell.length_b   1.000
_cell.length_c   1.000
_cell.angle_alpha   90.00
_cell.angle_beta   90.00
_cell.angle_gamma   90.00
#
_symmetry.space_group_name_H-M   'P 1'
#
loop_
_entity.id
_entity.type
_entity.pdbx_description
1 polymer ?
#
loop_
_entity_poly.entity_id
_entity_poly.type
_entity_poly.pdbx_seq_one_letter_code
_entity_poly.pdbx_strand_id
1 'polypeptide(L)'
;MLYIDNPYTDAWFNLAAEEYLLKNFSDDIFMLWQNEPSVIIGKHQNVWDEINRNYIQEKHIKVVRRYSGGGAVYHDSGNLNITFIQNSKELASGTFTARLIAFLATFGIRAEADERQALTIDGLKISGSAQSIHKGRILHHATLLFSTDLYRLTTALKNTEPVSYTHLRA
;
A
#
# COMPACT_ATOMS: atom_id res chain seq x y z
N MET A 1 5.05 -18.37 -11.00
CA MET A 1 4.87 -17.00 -10.46
C MET A 1 5.55 -16.04 -11.40
N LEU A 2 4.83 -14.99 -11.84
CA LEU A 2 5.40 -13.88 -12.60
C LEU A 2 5.96 -12.83 -11.62
N TYR A 3 7.18 -12.34 -11.95
CA TYR A 3 7.82 -11.26 -11.20
C TYR A 3 7.81 -10.00 -12.07
N ILE A 4 7.25 -8.92 -11.56
CA ILE A 4 7.12 -7.64 -12.26
C ILE A 4 7.81 -6.57 -11.43
N ASP A 5 8.91 -6.04 -11.97
CA ASP A 5 9.52 -4.80 -11.49
C ASP A 5 8.99 -3.68 -12.39
N ASN A 6 8.06 -2.89 -11.85
CA ASN A 6 7.34 -1.92 -12.64
C ASN A 6 7.99 -0.54 -12.51
N PRO A 7 8.60 -0.01 -13.58
CA PRO A 7 9.33 1.26 -13.53
C PRO A 7 8.42 2.49 -13.63
N TYR A 8 7.13 2.31 -13.91
CA TYR A 8 6.19 3.43 -14.05
C TYR A 8 5.77 3.95 -12.68
N THR A 9 5.65 5.28 -12.57
CA THR A 9 5.29 5.96 -11.32
C THR A 9 3.91 6.63 -11.35
N ASP A 10 3.19 6.51 -12.45
CA ASP A 10 1.83 7.03 -12.56
C ASP A 10 0.84 6.18 -11.73
N ALA A 11 0.20 6.81 -10.74
CA ALA A 11 -0.68 6.11 -9.82
C ALA A 11 -1.94 5.52 -10.47
N TRP A 12 -2.49 6.17 -11.52
CA TRP A 12 -3.64 5.63 -12.25
C TRP A 12 -3.24 4.39 -13.03
N PHE A 13 -2.09 4.46 -13.74
CA PHE A 13 -1.56 3.32 -14.48
C PHE A 13 -1.29 2.13 -13.56
N ASN A 14 -0.60 2.37 -12.43
CA ASN A 14 -0.19 1.30 -11.53
C ASN A 14 -1.38 0.58 -10.88
N LEU A 15 -2.39 1.32 -10.43
CA LEU A 15 -3.60 0.71 -9.86
C LEU A 15 -4.46 0.02 -10.92
N ALA A 16 -4.51 0.55 -12.14
CA ALA A 16 -5.17 -0.11 -13.26
C ALA A 16 -4.42 -1.40 -13.66
N ALA A 17 -3.08 -1.40 -13.62
CA ALA A 17 -2.27 -2.59 -13.85
C ALA A 17 -2.55 -3.69 -12.82
N GLU A 18 -2.60 -3.35 -11.51
CA GLU A 18 -2.98 -4.33 -10.47
C GLU A 18 -4.35 -4.96 -10.76
N GLU A 19 -5.35 -4.12 -11.07
CA GLU A 19 -6.70 -4.60 -11.36
C GLU A 19 -6.75 -5.46 -12.62
N TYR A 20 -6.02 -5.07 -13.65
CA TYR A 20 -5.89 -5.83 -14.90
C TYR A 20 -5.24 -7.20 -14.67
N LEU A 21 -4.13 -7.25 -13.94
CA LEU A 21 -3.44 -8.48 -13.59
C LEU A 21 -4.31 -9.42 -12.74
N LEU A 22 -5.05 -8.87 -11.77
CA LEU A 22 -5.99 -9.65 -10.96
C LEU A 22 -7.09 -10.31 -11.79
N LYS A 23 -7.63 -9.59 -12.78
CA LYS A 23 -8.81 -10.02 -13.53
C LYS A 23 -8.53 -10.88 -14.75
N ASN A 24 -7.36 -10.71 -15.39
CA ASN A 24 -7.07 -11.27 -16.71
C ASN A 24 -5.95 -12.32 -16.73
N PHE A 25 -5.20 -12.48 -15.65
CA PHE A 25 -4.15 -13.50 -15.54
C PHE A 25 -4.58 -14.64 -14.64
N SER A 26 -4.02 -15.83 -14.89
CA SER A 26 -4.20 -17.02 -14.05
C SER A 26 -2.97 -17.35 -13.20
N ASP A 27 -1.82 -16.80 -13.54
CA ASP A 27 -0.58 -17.02 -12.81
C ASP A 27 -0.58 -16.34 -11.44
N ASP A 28 0.20 -16.88 -10.51
CA ASP A 28 0.60 -16.14 -9.32
C ASP A 28 1.56 -15.02 -9.71
N ILE A 29 1.37 -13.82 -9.16
CA ILE A 29 2.10 -12.61 -9.54
C ILE A 29 2.69 -11.97 -8.28
N PHE A 30 3.94 -11.55 -8.41
CA PHE A 30 4.61 -10.64 -7.50
C PHE A 30 5.00 -9.38 -8.26
N MET A 31 4.61 -8.20 -7.76
CA MET A 31 4.91 -6.93 -8.40
C MET A 31 5.46 -5.94 -7.38
N LEU A 32 6.57 -5.30 -7.74
CA LEU A 32 7.12 -4.13 -7.04
C LEU A 32 6.86 -2.88 -7.85
N TRP A 33 6.45 -1.79 -7.19
CA TRP A 33 6.11 -0.56 -7.86
C TRP A 33 6.11 0.63 -6.91
N GLN A 34 6.26 1.83 -7.46
CA GLN A 34 6.24 3.09 -6.73
C GLN A 34 5.31 4.08 -7.44
N ASN A 35 4.81 5.05 -6.71
CA ASN A 35 4.06 6.16 -7.29
C ASN A 35 4.78 7.48 -7.06
N GLU A 36 4.61 8.41 -7.99
CA GLU A 36 4.76 9.82 -7.71
C GLU A 36 3.77 10.28 -6.63
N PRO A 37 3.91 11.49 -6.05
CA PRO A 37 3.05 11.98 -4.98
C PRO A 37 1.57 11.81 -5.31
N SER A 38 0.89 10.96 -4.54
CA SER A 38 -0.52 10.61 -4.76
C SER A 38 -1.20 10.16 -3.46
N VAL A 39 -2.51 10.38 -3.38
CA VAL A 39 -3.37 9.80 -2.33
C VAL A 39 -4.20 8.68 -2.94
N ILE A 40 -4.12 7.51 -2.34
CA ILE A 40 -4.85 6.33 -2.78
C ILE A 40 -6.02 6.07 -1.82
N ILE A 41 -7.22 6.23 -2.35
CA ILE A 41 -8.47 6.07 -1.62
C ILE A 41 -8.93 4.61 -1.68
N GLY A 42 -9.40 4.07 -0.57
CA GLY A 42 -10.01 2.75 -0.53
C GLY A 42 -11.35 2.70 -1.30
N LYS A 43 -11.71 1.52 -1.77
CA LYS A 43 -12.87 1.27 -2.66
C LYS A 43 -14.17 1.93 -2.20
N HIS A 44 -14.42 1.95 -0.89
CA HIS A 44 -15.71 2.37 -0.31
C HIS A 44 -15.65 3.72 0.41
N GLN A 45 -14.49 4.39 0.42
CA GLN A 45 -14.32 5.66 1.13
C GLN A 45 -14.94 6.84 0.39
N ASN A 46 -15.43 7.83 1.15
CA ASN A 46 -15.75 9.13 0.60
C ASN A 46 -14.47 9.96 0.49
N VAL A 47 -14.12 10.35 -0.73
CA VAL A 47 -12.86 11.07 -1.02
C VAL A 47 -12.72 12.32 -0.15
N TRP A 48 -13.81 13.07 0.01
CA TRP A 48 -13.79 14.39 0.65
C TRP A 48 -13.58 14.34 2.17
N ASP A 49 -13.84 13.19 2.77
CA ASP A 49 -13.62 12.98 4.19
C ASP A 49 -12.16 12.56 4.48
N GLU A 50 -11.45 12.07 3.47
CA GLU A 50 -10.13 11.46 3.61
C GLU A 50 -8.97 12.43 3.28
N ILE A 51 -9.21 13.51 2.52
CA ILE A 51 -8.15 14.34 1.96
C ILE A 51 -8.20 15.79 2.44
N ASN A 52 -7.03 16.41 2.59
CA ASN A 52 -6.88 17.85 2.71
C ASN A 52 -6.94 18.50 1.30
N ARG A 53 -8.13 18.96 0.90
CA ARG A 53 -8.41 19.47 -0.46
C ARG A 53 -7.46 20.58 -0.88
N ASN A 54 -7.23 21.56 0.01
CA ASN A 54 -6.41 22.74 -0.29
C ASN A 54 -4.96 22.31 -0.56
N TYR A 55 -4.43 21.44 0.29
CA TYR A 55 -3.07 20.93 0.13
C TYR A 55 -2.91 20.08 -1.14
N ILE A 56 -3.89 19.21 -1.43
CA ILE A 56 -3.92 18.36 -2.63
C ILE A 56 -3.89 19.23 -3.90
N GLN A 57 -4.71 20.29 -3.95
CA GLN A 57 -4.76 21.20 -5.09
C GLN A 57 -3.47 22.01 -5.23
N GLU A 58 -2.98 22.61 -4.15
CA GLU A 58 -1.75 23.42 -4.15
C GLU A 58 -0.52 22.62 -4.61
N LYS A 59 -0.41 21.37 -4.16
CA LYS A 59 0.74 20.49 -4.46
C LYS A 59 0.54 19.61 -5.68
N HIS A 60 -0.57 19.75 -6.40
CA HIS A 60 -0.92 18.93 -7.58
C HIS A 60 -0.83 17.41 -7.33
N ILE A 61 -1.22 16.97 -6.11
CA ILE A 61 -1.17 15.58 -5.70
C ILE A 61 -2.32 14.82 -6.38
N LYS A 62 -2.03 13.71 -7.05
CA LYS A 62 -3.05 12.85 -7.67
C LYS A 62 -3.89 12.16 -6.62
N VAL A 63 -5.20 12.02 -6.87
CA VAL A 63 -6.10 11.25 -6.02
C VAL A 63 -6.69 10.11 -6.84
N VAL A 64 -6.44 8.87 -6.42
CA VAL A 64 -6.81 7.68 -7.18
C VAL A 64 -7.52 6.68 -6.27
N ARG A 65 -8.56 6.03 -6.77
CA ARG A 65 -9.27 4.98 -6.04
C ARG A 65 -8.74 3.61 -6.40
N ARG A 66 -8.37 2.81 -5.38
CA ARG A 66 -7.95 1.43 -5.58
C ARG A 66 -9.13 0.45 -5.57
N TYR A 67 -8.90 -0.74 -6.10
CA TYR A 67 -9.91 -1.82 -6.17
C TYR A 67 -10.14 -2.50 -4.81
N SER A 68 -9.18 -2.47 -3.89
CA SER A 68 -9.30 -3.01 -2.54
C SER A 68 -9.98 -2.02 -1.56
N GLY A 69 -10.49 -2.54 -0.45
CA GLY A 69 -11.01 -1.73 0.66
C GLY A 69 -9.91 -1.08 1.52
N GLY A 70 -10.28 -0.68 2.73
CA GLY A 70 -9.38 -0.06 3.71
C GLY A 70 -9.32 1.46 3.63
N GLY A 71 -8.46 2.09 4.46
CA GLY A 71 -8.28 3.53 4.60
C GLY A 71 -7.48 4.17 3.47
N ALA A 72 -7.48 5.50 3.40
CA ALA A 72 -6.65 6.26 2.49
C ALA A 72 -5.18 6.18 2.89
N VAL A 73 -4.29 6.16 1.89
CA VAL A 73 -2.84 6.19 2.07
C VAL A 73 -2.20 7.23 1.16
N TYR A 74 -1.03 7.71 1.56
CA TYR A 74 -0.20 8.60 0.75
C TYR A 74 0.97 7.83 0.17
N HIS A 75 1.27 8.05 -1.09
CA HIS A 75 2.43 7.50 -1.79
C HIS A 75 3.33 8.62 -2.29
N ASP A 76 4.62 8.35 -2.29
CA ASP A 76 5.68 9.11 -2.96
C ASP A 76 6.83 8.16 -3.34
N SER A 77 7.94 8.70 -3.83
CA SER A 77 9.12 7.90 -4.19
C SER A 77 9.81 7.23 -2.99
N GLY A 78 9.48 7.62 -1.76
CA GLY A 78 9.95 6.99 -0.52
C GLY A 78 9.05 5.85 -0.02
N ASN A 79 7.97 5.54 -0.76
CA ASN A 79 7.07 4.43 -0.47
C ASN A 79 7.20 3.34 -1.54
N LEU A 80 7.56 2.13 -1.13
CA LEU A 80 7.54 0.96 -2.00
C LEU A 80 6.21 0.22 -1.85
N ASN A 81 5.56 -0.08 -2.96
CA ASN A 81 4.38 -0.94 -2.98
C ASN A 81 4.78 -2.35 -3.38
N ILE A 82 4.22 -3.31 -2.65
CA ILE A 82 4.44 -4.74 -2.84
C ILE A 82 3.08 -5.37 -3.09
N THR A 83 2.91 -6.02 -4.24
CA THR A 83 1.67 -6.69 -4.61
C THR A 83 1.90 -8.17 -4.83
N PHE A 84 1.05 -9.00 -4.21
CA PHE A 84 0.89 -10.42 -4.52
C PHE A 84 -0.50 -10.67 -5.07
N ILE A 85 -0.59 -11.42 -6.17
CA ILE A 85 -1.84 -11.94 -6.69
C ILE A 85 -1.70 -13.46 -6.76
N GLN A 86 -2.59 -14.18 -6.08
CA GLN A 86 -2.49 -15.63 -5.96
C GLN A 86 -3.86 -16.28 -6.17
N ASN A 87 -3.85 -17.50 -6.69
CA ASN A 87 -5.02 -18.37 -6.69
C ASN A 87 -5.13 -18.98 -5.29
N SER A 88 -6.11 -18.58 -4.51
CA SER A 88 -6.33 -19.11 -3.17
C SER A 88 -7.81 -19.04 -2.82
N LYS A 89 -8.27 -20.04 -2.06
CA LYS A 89 -9.62 -20.03 -1.50
C LYS A 89 -9.65 -19.44 -0.09
N GLU A 90 -8.50 -19.23 0.53
CA GLU A 90 -8.37 -18.78 1.91
C GLU A 90 -7.63 -17.44 1.99
N LEU A 91 -8.27 -16.49 2.64
CA LEU A 91 -7.72 -15.19 2.99
C LEU A 91 -6.80 -15.33 4.22
N ALA A 92 -5.56 -15.72 4.00
CA ALA A 92 -4.57 -15.73 5.07
C ALA A 92 -3.78 -14.41 5.11
N SER A 93 -4.41 -13.32 5.59
CA SER A 93 -3.73 -12.01 5.74
C SER A 93 -2.45 -12.11 6.60
N GLY A 94 -2.51 -12.90 7.68
CA GLY A 94 -1.35 -13.12 8.54
C GLY A 94 -0.16 -13.78 7.85
N THR A 95 -0.39 -14.65 6.84
CA THR A 95 0.71 -15.26 6.07
C THR A 95 1.50 -14.24 5.27
N PHE A 96 0.82 -13.26 4.66
CA PHE A 96 1.47 -12.20 3.91
C PHE A 96 2.31 -11.30 4.82
N THR A 97 1.72 -10.85 5.93
CA THR A 97 2.41 -10.03 6.93
C THR A 97 3.64 -10.76 7.51
N ALA A 98 3.51 -12.05 7.84
CA ALA A 98 4.63 -12.86 8.33
C ALA A 98 5.79 -12.96 7.31
N ARG A 99 5.47 -13.08 6.02
CA ARG A 99 6.49 -13.09 4.94
C ARG A 99 7.23 -11.76 4.85
N LEU A 100 6.52 -10.63 4.98
CA LEU A 100 7.15 -9.31 4.99
C LEU A 100 8.04 -9.12 6.21
N ILE A 101 7.61 -9.55 7.40
CA ILE A 101 8.43 -9.51 8.62
C ILE A 101 9.70 -10.34 8.44
N ALA A 102 9.58 -11.57 7.93
CA ALA A 102 10.73 -12.43 7.68
C ALA A 102 11.69 -11.83 6.66
N PHE A 103 11.16 -11.19 5.61
CA PHE A 103 11.98 -10.48 4.63
C PHE A 103 12.74 -9.30 5.26
N LEU A 104 12.07 -8.45 6.03
CA LEU A 104 12.69 -7.33 6.71
C LEU A 104 13.78 -7.77 7.72
N ALA A 105 13.55 -8.90 8.39
CA ALA A 105 14.53 -9.47 9.31
C ALA A 105 15.86 -9.85 8.63
N THR A 106 15.86 -10.19 7.33
CA THR A 106 17.10 -10.46 6.57
C THR A 106 17.99 -9.23 6.43
N PHE A 107 17.42 -8.03 6.58
CA PHE A 107 18.15 -6.75 6.62
C PHE A 107 18.41 -6.24 8.04
N GLY A 108 18.17 -7.08 9.06
CA GLY A 108 18.35 -6.69 10.47
C GLY A 108 17.21 -5.81 11.02
N ILE A 109 16.13 -5.65 10.28
CA ILE A 109 14.98 -4.81 10.66
C ILE A 109 14.00 -5.65 11.47
N ARG A 110 13.72 -5.25 12.71
CA ARG A 110 12.75 -5.89 13.59
C ARG A 110 11.40 -5.21 13.49
N ALA A 111 10.57 -5.70 12.57
CA ALA A 111 9.19 -5.24 12.43
C ALA A 111 8.23 -6.22 13.13
N GLU A 112 7.12 -5.68 13.61
CA GLU A 112 6.04 -6.43 14.26
C GLU A 112 4.70 -6.11 13.57
N ALA A 113 3.75 -7.04 13.65
CA ALA A 113 2.38 -6.80 13.18
C ALA A 113 1.53 -6.25 14.33
N ASP A 114 0.78 -5.19 14.06
CA ASP A 114 -0.27 -4.72 14.96
C ASP A 114 -1.55 -5.57 14.84
N GLU A 115 -2.57 -5.26 15.64
CA GLU A 115 -3.87 -5.96 15.63
C GLU A 115 -4.59 -5.88 14.26
N ARG A 116 -4.30 -4.86 13.46
CA ARG A 116 -4.85 -4.65 12.10
C ARG A 116 -3.95 -5.21 11.00
N GLN A 117 -2.90 -5.98 11.37
CA GLN A 117 -1.91 -6.53 10.44
C GLN A 117 -1.09 -5.46 9.69
N ALA A 118 -1.00 -4.23 10.22
CA ALA A 118 -0.03 -3.25 9.76
C ALA A 118 1.34 -3.54 10.39
N LEU A 119 2.43 -3.25 9.67
CA LEU A 119 3.77 -3.41 10.23
C LEU A 119 4.19 -2.17 10.99
N THR A 120 4.81 -2.39 12.15
CA THR A 120 5.33 -1.36 13.02
C THR A 120 6.79 -1.65 13.41
N ILE A 121 7.54 -0.59 13.73
CA ILE A 121 8.83 -0.63 14.41
C ILE A 121 8.71 0.29 15.62
N ASP A 122 9.00 -0.21 16.81
CA ASP A 122 8.88 0.53 18.07
C ASP A 122 7.50 1.22 18.25
N GLY A 123 6.43 0.52 17.81
CA GLY A 123 5.05 1.01 17.85
C GLY A 123 4.70 2.04 16.77
N LEU A 124 5.64 2.44 15.91
CA LEU A 124 5.41 3.39 14.82
C LEU A 124 5.16 2.66 13.51
N LYS A 125 4.11 3.07 12.80
CA LYS A 125 3.67 2.40 11.57
C LYS A 125 4.64 2.64 10.40
N ILE A 126 5.06 1.55 9.75
CA ILE A 126 5.91 1.54 8.56
C ILE A 126 5.23 0.96 7.32
N SER A 127 4.10 0.29 7.49
CA SER A 127 3.37 -0.36 6.40
C SER A 127 1.87 -0.38 6.67
N GLY A 128 1.09 -0.34 5.62
CA GLY A 128 -0.32 -0.67 5.63
C GLY A 128 -0.62 -1.68 4.53
N SER A 129 -1.58 -2.57 4.75
CA SER A 129 -1.97 -3.56 3.75
C SER A 129 -3.47 -3.57 3.50
N ALA A 130 -3.85 -4.04 2.31
CA ALA A 130 -5.23 -4.27 1.95
C ALA A 130 -5.35 -5.46 1.00
N GLN A 131 -6.55 -6.03 0.93
CA GLN A 131 -6.83 -7.20 0.11
C GLN A 131 -8.07 -6.98 -0.76
N SER A 132 -8.10 -7.68 -1.88
CA SER A 132 -9.28 -7.80 -2.72
C SER A 132 -9.39 -9.19 -3.31
N ILE A 133 -10.62 -9.67 -3.48
CA ILE A 133 -10.89 -10.97 -4.09
C ILE A 133 -11.64 -10.76 -5.40
N HIS A 134 -11.21 -11.49 -6.43
CA HIS A 134 -11.92 -11.57 -7.69
C HIS A 134 -11.90 -13.02 -8.23
N LYS A 135 -13.08 -13.64 -8.32
CA LYS A 135 -13.25 -15.00 -8.89
C LYS A 135 -12.25 -16.05 -8.35
N GLY A 136 -12.05 -16.09 -7.03
CA GLY A 136 -11.12 -17.03 -6.39
C GLY A 136 -9.64 -16.65 -6.47
N ARG A 137 -9.31 -15.48 -7.02
CA ARG A 137 -7.98 -14.89 -6.95
C ARG A 137 -7.94 -13.82 -5.86
N ILE A 138 -6.86 -13.77 -5.13
CA ILE A 138 -6.62 -12.79 -4.07
C ILE A 138 -5.50 -11.86 -4.51
N LEU A 139 -5.80 -10.57 -4.54
CA LEU A 139 -4.81 -9.51 -4.58
C LEU A 139 -4.55 -9.06 -3.14
N HIS A 140 -3.31 -9.11 -2.73
CA HIS A 140 -2.83 -8.56 -1.48
C HIS A 140 -1.72 -7.56 -1.77
N HIS A 141 -1.90 -6.32 -1.36
CA HIS A 141 -0.87 -5.30 -1.51
C HIS A 141 -0.57 -4.61 -0.19
N ALA A 142 0.66 -4.16 -0.06
CA ALA A 142 1.15 -3.40 1.07
C ALA A 142 2.02 -2.25 0.62
N THR A 143 1.99 -1.17 1.41
CA THR A 143 2.96 -0.10 1.36
C THR A 143 4.13 -0.42 2.27
N LEU A 144 5.32 0.06 1.95
CA LEU A 144 6.48 0.04 2.84
C LEU A 144 7.13 1.42 2.82
N LEU A 145 7.05 2.11 3.96
CA LEU A 145 7.58 3.46 4.12
C LEU A 145 9.09 3.37 4.42
N PHE A 146 9.93 3.47 3.40
CA PHE A 146 11.38 3.42 3.61
C PHE A 146 12.04 4.80 3.68
N SER A 147 11.51 5.83 2.99
CA SER A 147 11.95 7.21 3.09
C SER A 147 10.86 8.23 2.69
N THR A 148 9.61 7.88 2.91
CA THR A 148 8.44 8.72 2.63
C THR A 148 8.51 10.05 3.38
N ASP A 149 8.09 11.13 2.72
CA ASP A 149 7.91 12.43 3.36
C ASP A 149 6.71 12.39 4.31
N LEU A 150 6.99 12.16 5.61
CA LEU A 150 5.95 12.01 6.64
C LEU A 150 5.15 13.30 6.86
N TYR A 151 5.73 14.47 6.61
CA TYR A 151 5.01 15.74 6.68
C TYR A 151 3.98 15.83 5.56
N ARG A 152 4.34 15.49 4.33
CA ARG A 152 3.39 15.44 3.22
C ARG A 152 2.31 14.39 3.44
N LEU A 153 2.66 13.22 3.94
CA LEU A 153 1.72 12.15 4.26
C LEU A 153 0.65 12.64 5.25
N THR A 154 1.08 13.20 6.38
CA THR A 154 0.15 13.66 7.44
C THR A 154 -0.65 14.88 7.03
N THR A 155 -0.10 15.75 6.16
CA THR A 155 -0.79 16.96 5.69
C THR A 155 -1.80 16.64 4.58
N ALA A 156 -1.51 15.66 3.71
CA ALA A 156 -2.38 15.29 2.59
C ALA A 156 -3.65 14.55 3.04
N LEU A 157 -3.56 13.78 4.13
CA LEU A 157 -4.65 12.99 4.67
C LEU A 157 -5.37 13.71 5.81
N LYS A 158 -6.71 13.58 5.85
CA LYS A 158 -7.51 13.94 7.01
C LYS A 158 -7.58 12.71 7.93
N ASN A 159 -6.66 12.58 8.85
CA ASN A 159 -6.74 11.52 9.85
C ASN A 159 -7.71 11.92 10.95
N THR A 160 -8.80 11.18 11.09
CA THR A 160 -9.75 11.32 12.23
C THR A 160 -9.14 10.78 13.52
N GLU A 161 -8.19 9.86 13.43
CA GLU A 161 -7.41 9.36 14.55
C GLU A 161 -5.91 9.61 14.30
N PRO A 162 -5.15 10.08 15.29
CA PRO A 162 -3.72 10.28 15.12
C PRO A 162 -3.01 8.94 14.94
N VAL A 163 -2.38 8.74 13.79
CA VAL A 163 -1.51 7.60 13.52
C VAL A 163 -0.07 8.08 13.51
N SER A 164 0.76 7.47 14.34
CA SER A 164 2.19 7.75 14.35
C SER A 164 2.89 6.88 13.31
N TYR A 165 3.58 7.54 12.39
CA TYR A 165 4.33 6.90 11.30
C TYR A 165 5.83 7.03 11.51
N THR A 166 6.56 6.08 10.97
CA THR A 166 8.01 6.19 10.76
C THR A 166 8.36 5.54 9.41
N HIS A 167 9.62 5.65 9.02
CA HIS A 167 10.14 5.01 7.82
C HIS A 167 11.37 4.17 8.16
N LEU A 168 11.71 3.24 7.29
CA LEU A 168 12.93 2.45 7.42
C LEU A 168 14.11 3.38 7.21
N ARG A 169 15.01 3.45 8.19
CA ARG A 169 16.31 4.08 8.04
C ARG A 169 17.31 2.98 7.74
N ALA A 170 18.04 3.14 6.66
CA ALA A 170 19.20 2.33 6.39
C ALA A 170 20.32 2.64 7.39
#